data_8a7e1670fb4ec7d1d4ce78c34ec81d1a
#
_entry.id   8a7e1670fb4ec7d1d4ce78c34ec81d1a
#
_cell.length_a   1.000
_cell.length_b   1.000
_cell.length_c   1.000
_cell.angle_alpha   90.00
_cell.angle_beta   90.00
_cell.angle_gamma   90.00
#
_symmetry.space_group_name_H-M   'P 1'
#
loop_
_entity.id
_entity.type
_entity.pdbx_description
1 polymer ?
#
loop_
_entity_poly.entity_id
_entity_poly.type
_entity_poly.pdbx_seq_one_letter_code
_entity_poly.pdbx_strand_id
1 'polypeptide(L)'
;KVAVSDLTYTNVANGTIAGEVKTWSRSLNQEEVAEMKGMLAASMLSVPTTVTTDIVLPSSTNGVEVKWTSSNPEVISNDGIVKFPTAETEVTLTAAVGTIVKEFKTIVMPRNINNNLLVKYDFEEDDVYTEDNVKYVRDLSGNGNDMKVMGSAKVDGTLNLKSNQPVAFSTNGYGLAPAGLLKGMRSYTFMVDANLSNRGKMPRFYDFGSNSGNSIFCRINGNFYYGAGEKYAGGSTLMVEATANAIALNTTTTIVVTFDAATHTTTIYADGKKVAQGTKITYEPWQAAPAGEDSRNYIGRTQWWDNNSDNGDACGTIDNFRLYNIALTAEELSEIASDINNMVTTITPADTKIYSLTGVRLNSEPNKGLYIKDGKKIIK
;
A
#
# COMPACT_ATOMS: atom_id res chain seq x y z
N LYS A 1 6.78 48.65 8.44
CA LYS A 1 6.45 47.62 9.45
C LYS A 1 5.80 46.46 8.70
N VAL A 2 6.55 45.39 8.42
CA VAL A 2 5.94 44.13 8.04
C VAL A 2 5.29 43.60 9.32
N ALA A 3 3.97 43.52 9.34
CA ALA A 3 3.27 42.95 10.48
C ALA A 3 3.55 41.44 10.48
N VAL A 4 3.70 40.85 11.66
CA VAL A 4 3.85 39.37 11.81
C VAL A 4 2.68 38.62 11.19
N SER A 5 1.53 39.30 10.97
CA SER A 5 0.36 38.79 10.23
C SER A 5 0.61 38.46 8.74
N ASP A 6 1.68 39.04 8.13
CA ASP A 6 1.99 38.78 6.71
C ASP A 6 2.84 37.52 6.50
N LEU A 7 3.31 36.93 7.61
CA LEU A 7 3.88 35.58 7.65
C LEU A 7 2.75 34.63 8.00
N THR A 8 2.00 34.16 7.00
CA THR A 8 0.97 33.16 7.19
C THR A 8 1.64 31.84 7.54
N TYR A 9 1.75 31.53 8.82
CA TYR A 9 1.98 30.18 9.31
C TYR A 9 0.65 29.45 9.21
N THR A 10 0.39 28.82 8.10
CA THR A 10 -0.72 27.86 7.97
C THR A 10 -0.31 26.58 8.71
N ASN A 11 -0.99 26.31 9.80
CA ASN A 11 -0.92 25.18 10.72
C ASN A 11 -0.11 25.40 11.99
N VAL A 12 -0.57 26.33 12.82
CA VAL A 12 -0.30 26.27 14.25
C VAL A 12 -1.49 25.57 14.93
N ALA A 13 -1.46 24.25 15.00
CA ALA A 13 -2.36 23.53 15.88
C ALA A 13 -1.98 23.89 17.32
N ASN A 14 -2.94 24.40 18.10
CA ASN A 14 -2.81 24.68 19.53
C ASN A 14 -1.81 25.77 19.96
N GLY A 15 -1.57 26.78 19.14
CA GLY A 15 -0.76 27.95 19.55
C GLY A 15 0.74 27.69 19.71
N THR A 16 1.24 26.57 19.22
CA THR A 16 2.67 26.23 19.22
C THR A 16 3.32 26.72 17.94
N ILE A 17 4.35 27.57 18.05
CA ILE A 17 5.17 27.97 16.90
C ILE A 17 6.18 26.87 16.63
N ALA A 18 6.02 26.17 15.51
CA ALA A 18 7.01 25.20 15.05
C ALA A 18 8.08 25.95 14.25
N GLY A 19 9.28 26.07 14.80
CA GLY A 19 10.43 26.69 14.14
C GLY A 19 11.05 27.84 14.90
N GLU A 20 12.06 28.48 14.30
CA GLU A 20 12.78 29.58 14.86
C GLU A 20 12.05 30.92 14.57
N VAL A 21 11.78 31.71 15.61
CA VAL A 21 11.27 33.06 15.44
C VAL A 21 12.45 34.04 15.31
N LYS A 22 12.56 34.67 14.15
CA LYS A 22 13.58 35.73 13.91
C LYS A 22 12.94 37.10 13.95
N THR A 23 13.60 38.03 14.65
CA THR A 23 13.20 39.43 14.72
C THR A 23 14.27 40.30 14.10
N TRP A 24 13.85 41.40 13.45
CA TRP A 24 14.75 42.38 12.84
C TRP A 24 14.52 43.76 13.44
N SER A 25 15.58 44.51 13.55
CA SER A 25 15.53 45.90 14.04
C SER A 25 15.00 46.89 13.00
N ARG A 26 14.74 46.44 11.77
CA ARG A 26 14.19 47.24 10.66
C ARG A 26 13.12 46.50 9.89
N SER A 27 12.38 47.21 9.07
CA SER A 27 11.49 46.58 8.07
C SER A 27 12.30 45.89 6.98
N LEU A 28 11.87 44.71 6.58
CA LEU A 28 12.41 44.02 5.43
C LEU A 28 11.77 44.54 4.14
N ASN A 29 12.55 44.59 3.06
CA ASN A 29 12.02 44.85 1.73
C ASN A 29 11.40 43.60 1.11
N GLN A 30 10.76 43.72 -0.05
CA GLN A 30 10.08 42.61 -0.71
C GLN A 30 11.04 41.47 -1.14
N GLU A 31 12.24 41.80 -1.56
CA GLU A 31 13.26 40.84 -1.98
C GLU A 31 13.75 40.01 -0.79
N GLU A 32 14.04 40.69 0.34
CA GLU A 32 14.44 40.01 1.58
C GLU A 32 13.34 39.10 2.13
N VAL A 33 12.07 39.50 2.04
CA VAL A 33 10.93 38.65 2.41
C VAL A 33 10.80 37.45 1.46
N ALA A 34 10.99 37.66 0.16
CA ALA A 34 10.94 36.56 -0.83
C ALA A 34 12.10 35.58 -0.62
N GLU A 35 13.32 36.05 -0.37
CA GLU A 35 14.47 35.22 -0.04
C GLU A 35 14.21 34.37 1.21
N MET A 36 13.71 34.97 2.28
CA MET A 36 13.36 34.24 3.51
C MET A 36 12.29 33.19 3.30
N LYS A 37 11.24 33.48 2.50
CA LYS A 37 10.23 32.50 2.14
C LYS A 37 10.85 31.34 1.35
N GLY A 38 11.78 31.66 0.44
CA GLY A 38 12.54 30.66 -0.30
C GLY A 38 13.41 29.77 0.60
N MET A 39 14.13 30.39 1.57
CA MET A 39 14.94 29.65 2.56
C MET A 39 14.07 28.70 3.39
N LEU A 40 12.94 29.18 3.91
CA LEU A 40 12.01 28.37 4.69
C LEU A 40 11.46 27.22 3.83
N ALA A 41 10.99 27.54 2.63
CA ALA A 41 10.49 26.54 1.70
C ALA A 41 11.56 25.48 1.37
N ALA A 42 12.79 25.89 1.07
CA ALA A 42 13.90 24.98 0.82
C ALA A 42 14.26 24.10 2.04
N SER A 43 14.11 24.62 3.26
CA SER A 43 14.35 23.85 4.49
C SER A 43 13.38 22.69 4.68
N MET A 44 12.17 22.80 4.16
CA MET A 44 11.12 21.78 4.25
C MET A 44 11.29 20.65 3.22
N LEU A 45 12.15 20.84 2.20
CA LEU A 45 12.40 19.82 1.19
C LEU A 45 13.32 18.72 1.74
N SER A 46 12.96 17.47 1.42
CA SER A 46 13.76 16.29 1.71
C SER A 46 13.71 15.31 0.54
N VAL A 47 14.78 14.57 0.35
CA VAL A 47 14.88 13.44 -0.58
C VAL A 47 15.45 12.26 0.19
N PRO A 48 14.94 11.04 0.02
CA PRO A 48 15.53 9.84 0.61
C PRO A 48 17.00 9.69 0.22
N THR A 49 17.86 9.27 1.14
CA THR A 49 19.28 8.99 0.85
C THR A 49 19.47 7.74 -0.01
N THR A 50 18.48 6.85 0.01
CA THR A 50 18.42 5.64 -0.83
C THR A 50 17.06 5.55 -1.48
N VAL A 51 17.02 5.29 -2.76
CA VAL A 51 15.82 5.24 -3.60
C VAL A 51 15.65 3.85 -4.19
N THR A 52 14.50 3.22 -3.90
CA THR A 52 14.10 1.89 -4.37
C THR A 52 12.76 1.91 -5.13
N THR A 53 12.16 3.09 -5.31
CA THR A 53 10.87 3.30 -5.98
C THR A 53 10.81 4.72 -6.54
N ASP A 54 9.79 5.04 -7.31
CA ASP A 54 9.50 6.42 -7.70
C ASP A 54 9.33 7.31 -6.47
N ILE A 55 9.79 8.57 -6.55
CA ILE A 55 9.75 9.51 -5.44
C ILE A 55 8.90 10.73 -5.78
N VAL A 56 8.21 11.27 -4.80
CA VAL A 56 7.45 12.51 -4.94
C VAL A 56 8.39 13.71 -4.80
N LEU A 57 8.56 14.46 -5.87
CA LEU A 57 9.27 15.72 -5.89
C LEU A 57 8.24 16.88 -5.96
N PRO A 58 7.98 17.61 -4.88
CA PRO A 58 6.93 18.62 -4.85
C PRO A 58 7.27 19.79 -5.79
N SER A 59 6.32 20.19 -6.62
CA SER A 59 6.44 21.37 -7.49
C SER A 59 6.25 22.70 -6.76
N SER A 60 5.81 22.66 -5.51
CA SER A 60 5.71 23.83 -4.62
C SER A 60 5.83 23.40 -3.17
N THR A 61 6.35 24.27 -2.32
CA THR A 61 6.35 24.12 -0.86
C THR A 61 6.17 25.48 -0.21
N ASN A 62 5.34 25.56 0.84
CA ASN A 62 5.01 26.80 1.55
C ASN A 62 4.63 27.97 0.60
N GLY A 63 3.92 27.65 -0.50
CA GLY A 63 3.48 28.64 -1.50
C GLY A 63 4.61 29.16 -2.41
N VAL A 64 5.82 28.59 -2.36
CA VAL A 64 6.94 28.90 -3.25
C VAL A 64 7.11 27.78 -4.26
N GLU A 65 7.23 28.12 -5.56
CA GLU A 65 7.50 27.16 -6.64
C GLU A 65 8.86 26.47 -6.43
N VAL A 66 8.90 25.18 -6.71
CA VAL A 66 10.12 24.38 -6.69
C VAL A 66 10.35 23.78 -8.06
N LYS A 67 11.52 24.01 -8.63
CA LYS A 67 11.97 23.40 -9.88
C LYS A 67 13.07 22.40 -9.59
N TRP A 68 12.87 21.15 -10.02
CA TRP A 68 13.82 20.08 -9.83
C TRP A 68 14.65 19.82 -11.07
N THR A 69 15.91 19.48 -10.87
CA THR A 69 16.83 19.03 -11.91
C THR A 69 17.62 17.84 -11.39
N SER A 70 17.67 16.78 -12.16
CA SER A 70 18.46 15.59 -11.90
C SER A 70 19.81 15.65 -12.62
N SER A 71 20.88 15.26 -11.94
CA SER A 71 22.20 15.07 -12.57
C SER A 71 22.24 13.88 -13.54
N ASN A 72 21.27 12.95 -13.40
CA ASN A 72 21.10 11.79 -14.28
C ASN A 72 19.61 11.49 -14.52
N PRO A 73 18.94 12.21 -15.45
CA PRO A 73 17.53 12.02 -15.75
C PRO A 73 17.16 10.62 -16.30
N GLU A 74 18.17 9.86 -16.79
CA GLU A 74 17.97 8.48 -17.24
C GLU A 74 17.85 7.48 -16.08
N VAL A 75 18.17 7.91 -14.85
CA VAL A 75 18.03 7.10 -13.63
C VAL A 75 16.92 7.63 -12.73
N ILE A 76 16.90 8.93 -12.46
CA ILE A 76 15.75 9.62 -11.84
C ILE A 76 15.41 10.83 -12.69
N SER A 77 14.22 10.89 -13.22
CA SER A 77 13.73 12.05 -13.98
C SER A 77 13.53 13.29 -13.09
N ASN A 78 13.37 14.46 -13.68
CA ASN A 78 13.14 15.72 -12.94
C ASN A 78 11.81 15.74 -12.16
N ASP A 79 10.90 14.82 -12.45
CA ASP A 79 9.62 14.65 -11.74
C ASP A 79 9.63 13.44 -10.79
N GLY A 80 10.79 12.79 -10.62
CA GLY A 80 10.98 11.73 -9.63
C GLY A 80 10.64 10.30 -10.08
N ILE A 81 10.42 10.08 -11.36
CA ILE A 81 10.26 8.72 -11.92
C ILE A 81 11.61 8.03 -11.99
N VAL A 82 11.66 6.78 -11.52
CA VAL A 82 12.87 5.96 -11.45
C VAL A 82 12.93 4.94 -12.57
N LYS A 83 14.00 4.99 -13.33
CA LYS A 83 14.44 3.89 -14.23
C LYS A 83 15.54 3.14 -13.49
N PHE A 84 15.25 1.97 -13.00
CA PHE A 84 16.16 1.21 -12.14
C PHE A 84 17.48 0.89 -12.86
N PRO A 85 18.63 1.29 -12.30
CA PRO A 85 19.94 0.95 -12.84
C PRO A 85 20.27 -0.53 -12.57
N THR A 86 21.27 -1.06 -13.25
CA THR A 86 21.79 -2.42 -13.02
C THR A 86 22.72 -2.52 -11.81
N ALA A 87 23.21 -1.40 -11.30
CA ALA A 87 24.05 -1.29 -10.10
C ALA A 87 23.69 -0.01 -9.34
N GLU A 88 24.04 0.05 -8.05
CA GLU A 88 23.88 1.26 -7.23
C GLU A 88 24.44 2.48 -7.96
N THR A 89 23.62 3.53 -8.09
CA THR A 89 23.97 4.73 -8.85
C THR A 89 23.68 5.99 -8.05
N GLU A 90 24.71 6.78 -7.78
CA GLU A 90 24.53 8.11 -7.14
C GLU A 90 23.93 9.09 -8.14
N VAL A 91 22.91 9.81 -7.68
CA VAL A 91 22.27 10.91 -8.42
C VAL A 91 22.16 12.10 -7.48
N THR A 92 22.45 13.30 -8.00
CA THR A 92 22.19 14.56 -7.31
C THR A 92 20.92 15.18 -7.86
N LEU A 93 19.94 15.42 -6.98
CA LEU A 93 18.72 16.16 -7.28
C LEU A 93 18.88 17.59 -6.77
N THR A 94 18.73 18.55 -7.65
CA THR A 94 18.85 19.99 -7.34
C THR A 94 17.46 20.64 -7.33
N ALA A 95 17.08 21.24 -6.22
CA ALA A 95 15.85 22.02 -6.07
C ALA A 95 16.16 23.51 -6.16
N ALA A 96 15.57 24.22 -7.12
CA ALA A 96 15.57 25.67 -7.20
C ALA A 96 14.26 26.22 -6.58
N VAL A 97 14.38 27.01 -5.51
CA VAL A 97 13.26 27.54 -4.72
C VAL A 97 13.40 29.07 -4.66
N GLY A 98 12.80 29.77 -5.61
CA GLY A 98 13.09 31.20 -5.83
C GLY A 98 14.56 31.40 -6.18
N THR A 99 15.30 32.16 -5.36
CA THR A 99 16.75 32.39 -5.52
C THR A 99 17.60 31.35 -4.79
N ILE A 100 16.99 30.45 -4.02
CA ILE A 100 17.68 29.45 -3.21
C ILE A 100 17.86 28.17 -4.03
N VAL A 101 19.05 27.59 -3.97
CA VAL A 101 19.37 26.30 -4.57
C VAL A 101 19.74 25.31 -3.46
N LYS A 102 19.15 24.12 -3.48
CA LYS A 102 19.44 23.04 -2.52
C LYS A 102 19.70 21.75 -3.27
N GLU A 103 20.79 21.07 -2.93
CA GLU A 103 21.18 19.81 -3.53
C GLU A 103 20.92 18.66 -2.54
N PHE A 104 20.52 17.52 -3.12
CA PHE A 104 20.29 16.27 -2.43
C PHE A 104 21.02 15.16 -3.17
N LYS A 105 21.93 14.48 -2.48
CA LYS A 105 22.56 13.27 -2.99
C LYS A 105 21.76 12.07 -2.56
N THR A 106 21.49 11.18 -3.50
CA THR A 106 20.76 9.94 -3.28
C THR A 106 21.39 8.79 -4.06
N ILE A 107 21.26 7.58 -3.55
CA ILE A 107 21.71 6.35 -4.22
C ILE A 107 20.47 5.63 -4.73
N VAL A 108 20.39 5.44 -6.04
CA VAL A 108 19.34 4.61 -6.64
C VAL A 108 19.80 3.17 -6.68
N MET A 109 18.99 2.30 -6.08
CA MET A 109 19.27 0.88 -6.01
C MET A 109 18.80 0.17 -7.28
N PRO A 110 19.45 -0.95 -7.66
CA PRO A 110 18.91 -1.86 -8.65
C PRO A 110 17.50 -2.34 -8.26
N ARG A 111 16.69 -2.67 -9.27
CA ARG A 111 15.34 -3.20 -9.04
C ARG A 111 15.40 -4.51 -8.23
N ASN A 112 14.68 -4.54 -7.12
CA ASN A 112 14.52 -5.72 -6.28
C ASN A 112 13.11 -5.71 -5.69
N ILE A 113 12.26 -6.62 -6.14
CA ILE A 113 10.85 -6.68 -5.74
C ILE A 113 10.67 -6.90 -4.23
N ASN A 114 11.60 -7.62 -3.57
CA ASN A 114 11.51 -7.87 -2.13
C ASN A 114 11.70 -6.59 -1.30
N ASN A 115 12.49 -5.62 -1.79
CA ASN A 115 12.67 -4.33 -1.12
C ASN A 115 11.42 -3.43 -1.24
N ASN A 116 10.50 -3.79 -2.13
CA ASN A 116 9.31 -3.01 -2.44
C ASN A 116 8.01 -3.64 -1.91
N LEU A 117 8.08 -4.79 -1.26
CA LEU A 117 6.96 -5.41 -0.57
C LEU A 117 6.72 -4.66 0.76
N LEU A 118 5.63 -3.91 0.83
CA LEU A 118 5.26 -3.12 2.03
C LEU A 118 4.43 -3.91 3.03
N VAL A 119 3.58 -4.81 2.53
CA VAL A 119 2.64 -5.57 3.33
C VAL A 119 2.49 -6.98 2.75
N LYS A 120 2.46 -7.97 3.64
CA LYS A 120 2.14 -9.36 3.32
C LYS A 120 1.31 -9.97 4.46
N TYR A 121 0.07 -10.36 4.15
CA TYR A 121 -0.81 -11.09 5.07
C TYR A 121 -1.22 -12.42 4.43
N ASP A 122 -0.83 -13.52 5.04
CA ASP A 122 -1.17 -14.89 4.60
C ASP A 122 -2.32 -15.48 5.45
N PHE A 123 -2.79 -14.78 6.49
CA PHE A 123 -3.95 -15.08 7.32
C PHE A 123 -3.95 -16.45 8.01
N GLU A 124 -2.77 -17.05 8.20
CA GLU A 124 -2.64 -18.28 8.95
C GLU A 124 -2.91 -18.09 10.44
N GLU A 125 -3.35 -19.14 11.14
CA GLU A 125 -3.66 -19.04 12.58
C GLU A 125 -2.45 -18.61 13.42
N ASP A 126 -1.24 -19.02 13.04
CA ASP A 126 0.00 -18.68 13.73
C ASP A 126 0.41 -17.21 13.53
N ASP A 127 -0.15 -16.54 12.55
CA ASP A 127 0.09 -15.12 12.29
C ASP A 127 -0.84 -14.21 13.10
N VAL A 128 -1.80 -14.79 13.83
CA VAL A 128 -2.79 -14.03 14.59
C VAL A 128 -2.34 -13.85 16.04
N TYR A 129 -2.44 -12.63 16.55
CA TYR A 129 -2.23 -12.34 17.97
C TYR A 129 -3.26 -11.33 18.48
N THR A 130 -3.31 -11.17 19.81
CA THR A 130 -4.20 -10.21 20.46
C THR A 130 -3.40 -9.32 21.38
N GLU A 131 -3.57 -8.01 21.24
CA GLU A 131 -2.99 -6.98 22.09
C GLU A 131 -4.09 -5.97 22.45
N ASP A 132 -4.19 -5.57 23.72
CA ASP A 132 -5.19 -4.64 24.22
C ASP A 132 -6.65 -4.98 23.80
N ASN A 133 -7.00 -6.25 23.78
CA ASN A 133 -8.28 -6.79 23.30
C ASN A 133 -8.57 -6.55 21.80
N VAL A 134 -7.58 -6.15 21.03
CA VAL A 134 -7.66 -6.04 19.56
C VAL A 134 -6.94 -7.23 18.95
N LYS A 135 -7.58 -7.87 17.97
CA LYS A 135 -6.96 -8.96 17.20
C LYS A 135 -6.21 -8.39 16.02
N TYR A 136 -4.99 -8.88 15.80
CA TYR A 136 -4.11 -8.49 14.71
C TYR A 136 -3.70 -9.70 13.87
N VAL A 137 -3.36 -9.43 12.61
CA VAL A 137 -2.63 -10.34 11.72
C VAL A 137 -1.24 -9.74 11.49
N ARG A 138 -0.19 -10.55 11.67
CA ARG A 138 1.20 -10.13 11.46
C ARG A 138 1.47 -9.79 10.01
N ASP A 139 2.24 -8.76 9.81
CA ASP A 139 2.84 -8.44 8.52
C ASP A 139 4.09 -9.28 8.28
N LEU A 140 4.02 -10.18 7.32
CA LEU A 140 5.11 -11.08 6.94
C LEU A 140 6.10 -10.46 5.94
N SER A 141 5.91 -9.18 5.58
CA SER A 141 6.89 -8.44 4.76
C SER A 141 8.14 -8.04 5.54
N GLY A 142 8.05 -8.03 6.87
CA GLY A 142 9.12 -7.58 7.78
C GLY A 142 9.09 -6.08 8.08
N ASN A 143 8.11 -5.33 7.59
CA ASN A 143 7.99 -3.88 7.82
C ASN A 143 7.19 -3.53 9.08
N GLY A 144 6.54 -4.52 9.73
CA GLY A 144 5.77 -4.31 10.95
C GLY A 144 4.42 -3.61 10.72
N ASN A 145 3.85 -3.75 9.53
CA ASN A 145 2.57 -3.19 9.15
C ASN A 145 1.40 -4.12 9.52
N ASP A 146 1.32 -4.55 10.78
CA ASP A 146 0.32 -5.50 11.25
C ASP A 146 -1.10 -4.96 11.06
N MET A 147 -2.00 -5.82 10.58
CA MET A 147 -3.39 -5.48 10.27
C MET A 147 -4.31 -5.76 11.45
N LYS A 148 -5.25 -4.85 11.76
CA LYS A 148 -6.32 -5.11 12.72
C LYS A 148 -7.45 -5.90 12.08
N VAL A 149 -7.95 -6.90 12.79
CA VAL A 149 -9.15 -7.65 12.43
C VAL A 149 -10.37 -6.96 13.06
N MET A 150 -11.27 -6.45 12.23
CA MET A 150 -12.34 -5.55 12.67
C MET A 150 -13.73 -6.14 12.46
N GLY A 151 -14.68 -5.65 13.26
CA GLY A 151 -16.09 -6.07 13.18
C GLY A 151 -16.28 -7.56 13.44
N SER A 152 -17.07 -8.23 12.63
CA SER A 152 -17.35 -9.67 12.72
C SER A 152 -16.32 -10.56 12.00
N ALA A 153 -15.25 -9.99 11.44
CA ALA A 153 -14.22 -10.76 10.74
C ALA A 153 -13.57 -11.80 11.65
N LYS A 154 -13.17 -12.92 11.05
CA LYS A 154 -12.37 -13.97 11.69
C LYS A 154 -11.20 -14.32 10.80
N VAL A 155 -10.14 -14.82 11.40
CA VAL A 155 -9.00 -15.38 10.70
C VAL A 155 -8.93 -16.86 11.05
N ASP A 156 -9.01 -17.70 10.03
CA ASP A 156 -9.03 -19.16 10.11
C ASP A 156 -8.45 -19.76 8.81
N GLY A 157 -7.17 -19.47 8.52
CA GLY A 157 -6.51 -19.76 7.24
C GLY A 157 -6.88 -18.78 6.13
N THR A 158 -7.82 -17.87 6.37
CA THR A 158 -8.23 -16.78 5.51
C THR A 158 -8.80 -15.64 6.37
N LEU A 159 -8.85 -14.43 5.84
CA LEU A 159 -9.68 -13.37 6.40
C LEU A 159 -11.13 -13.61 6.01
N ASN A 160 -11.89 -14.26 6.89
CA ASN A 160 -13.31 -14.51 6.71
C ASN A 160 -14.11 -13.27 7.14
N LEU A 161 -14.71 -12.60 6.19
CA LEU A 161 -15.44 -11.34 6.37
C LEU A 161 -16.80 -11.53 7.06
N LYS A 162 -17.31 -12.78 7.08
CA LYS A 162 -18.57 -13.20 7.76
C LYS A 162 -19.78 -12.33 7.45
N SER A 163 -19.78 -11.60 6.37
CA SER A 163 -20.92 -10.87 5.90
C SER A 163 -21.71 -11.76 4.94
N ASN A 164 -22.93 -12.15 5.34
CA ASN A 164 -23.85 -12.86 4.46
C ASN A 164 -24.78 -11.90 3.71
N GLN A 165 -24.71 -10.62 4.02
CA GLN A 165 -25.55 -9.59 3.42
C GLN A 165 -24.72 -8.33 3.23
N PRO A 166 -24.87 -7.63 2.11
CA PRO A 166 -24.21 -6.35 1.85
C PRO A 166 -24.80 -5.19 2.66
N VAL A 167 -25.39 -5.44 3.84
CA VAL A 167 -26.23 -4.45 4.50
C VAL A 167 -26.08 -4.53 6.01
N ALA A 168 -25.17 -3.85 6.56
CA ALA A 168 -25.13 -3.21 7.88
C ALA A 168 -23.67 -2.89 8.21
N PHE A 169 -23.26 -1.71 7.88
CA PHE A 169 -21.89 -1.22 7.96
C PHE A 169 -21.22 -1.32 9.33
N SER A 170 -21.98 -1.33 10.42
CA SER A 170 -21.42 -1.30 11.77
C SER A 170 -20.90 -2.64 12.29
N THR A 171 -21.34 -3.76 11.69
CA THR A 171 -21.03 -5.11 12.20
C THR A 171 -20.28 -5.98 11.21
N ASN A 172 -20.15 -5.56 9.94
CA ASN A 172 -19.44 -6.32 8.94
C ASN A 172 -17.96 -6.45 9.28
N GLY A 173 -17.43 -7.63 8.98
CA GLY A 173 -16.02 -7.91 9.16
C GLY A 173 -15.17 -7.30 8.07
N TYR A 174 -13.98 -6.80 8.44
CA TYR A 174 -12.99 -6.28 7.51
C TYR A 174 -11.60 -6.30 8.14
N GLY A 175 -10.58 -6.15 7.30
CA GLY A 175 -9.22 -5.85 7.73
C GLY A 175 -8.96 -4.35 7.72
N LEU A 176 -8.23 -3.84 8.70
CA LEU A 176 -7.75 -2.46 8.74
C LEU A 176 -6.22 -2.47 8.77
N ALA A 177 -5.59 -2.22 7.63
CA ALA A 177 -4.16 -2.05 7.54
C ALA A 177 -3.71 -0.70 8.15
N PRO A 178 -2.44 -0.56 8.57
CA PRO A 178 -1.95 0.66 9.22
C PRO A 178 -2.08 1.90 8.35
N ALA A 179 -2.12 3.06 8.99
CA ALA A 179 -2.01 4.36 8.33
C ALA A 179 -0.59 4.59 7.81
N GLY A 180 -0.46 5.43 6.79
CA GLY A 180 0.83 5.86 6.23
C GLY A 180 1.36 4.98 5.10
N LEU A 181 0.66 3.92 4.70
CA LEU A 181 1.09 3.01 3.63
C LEU A 181 1.18 3.69 2.26
N LEU A 182 0.33 4.68 2.01
CA LEU A 182 0.29 5.42 0.74
C LEU A 182 1.24 6.63 0.70
N LYS A 183 1.89 6.95 1.82
CA LYS A 183 2.76 8.12 1.92
C LYS A 183 3.91 8.05 0.92
N GLY A 184 3.96 9.01 0.02
CA GLY A 184 5.01 9.10 -1.01
C GLY A 184 4.94 8.01 -2.08
N MET A 185 3.94 7.15 -2.08
CA MET A 185 3.76 6.09 -3.06
C MET A 185 3.27 6.69 -4.38
N ARG A 186 3.99 6.45 -5.46
CA ARG A 186 3.58 6.87 -6.81
C ARG A 186 3.05 5.72 -7.63
N SER A 187 3.75 4.59 -7.65
CA SER A 187 3.35 3.35 -8.31
C SER A 187 2.98 2.29 -7.27
N TYR A 188 2.13 1.31 -7.64
CA TYR A 188 1.78 0.22 -6.74
C TYR A 188 1.45 -1.08 -7.45
N THR A 189 1.49 -2.16 -6.67
CA THR A 189 0.85 -3.44 -7.01
C THR A 189 0.11 -3.96 -5.79
N PHE A 190 -1.20 -4.17 -5.92
CA PHE A 190 -1.99 -4.97 -4.99
C PHE A 190 -2.19 -6.37 -5.54
N MET A 191 -2.04 -7.38 -4.68
CA MET A 191 -2.39 -8.76 -4.97
C MET A 191 -3.31 -9.27 -3.86
N VAL A 192 -4.32 -10.04 -4.24
CA VAL A 192 -5.27 -10.62 -3.28
C VAL A 192 -5.92 -11.87 -3.86
N ASP A 193 -6.03 -12.93 -3.07
CA ASP A 193 -6.89 -14.06 -3.36
C ASP A 193 -8.25 -13.80 -2.72
N ALA A 194 -9.30 -13.82 -3.52
CA ALA A 194 -10.66 -13.56 -3.06
C ALA A 194 -11.62 -14.65 -3.47
N ASN A 195 -12.42 -15.12 -2.52
CA ASN A 195 -13.52 -16.04 -2.73
C ASN A 195 -14.80 -15.41 -2.22
N LEU A 196 -15.60 -14.87 -3.12
CA LEU A 196 -16.81 -14.16 -2.77
C LEU A 196 -18.01 -15.09 -2.75
N SER A 197 -18.78 -15.06 -1.67
CA SER A 197 -20.04 -15.80 -1.51
C SER A 197 -21.26 -15.03 -2.04
N ASN A 198 -21.13 -13.71 -2.20
CA ASN A 198 -22.18 -12.83 -2.70
C ASN A 198 -21.56 -11.68 -3.50
N ARG A 199 -22.27 -11.24 -4.54
CA ARG A 199 -21.82 -10.15 -5.43
C ARG A 199 -22.07 -8.76 -4.86
N GLY A 200 -22.97 -8.60 -3.90
CA GLY A 200 -23.30 -7.30 -3.32
C GLY A 200 -23.56 -6.18 -4.35
N LYS A 201 -23.47 -4.94 -3.87
CA LYS A 201 -23.63 -3.76 -4.73
C LYS A 201 -22.31 -3.10 -5.11
N MET A 202 -21.23 -3.59 -5.23
CA MET A 202 -19.87 -3.07 -5.50
C MET A 202 -18.90 -3.36 -4.35
N PRO A 203 -18.80 -4.62 -3.94
CA PRO A 203 -17.88 -4.99 -2.87
C PRO A 203 -16.44 -4.66 -3.23
N ARG A 204 -15.67 -4.28 -2.21
CA ARG A 204 -14.26 -3.92 -2.33
C ARG A 204 -13.38 -5.09 -1.92
N PHE A 205 -12.36 -5.35 -2.71
CA PHE A 205 -11.26 -6.22 -2.30
C PHE A 205 -10.30 -5.44 -1.39
N TYR A 206 -10.01 -4.21 -1.78
CA TYR A 206 -9.35 -3.20 -0.96
C TYR A 206 -9.91 -1.80 -1.30
N ASP A 207 -9.80 -0.90 -0.34
CA ASP A 207 -10.15 0.51 -0.49
C ASP A 207 -9.29 1.32 0.48
N PHE A 208 -8.17 1.85 -0.02
CA PHE A 208 -7.12 2.52 0.78
C PHE A 208 -7.17 4.02 0.57
N GLY A 209 -7.09 4.78 1.65
CA GLY A 209 -7.09 6.23 1.60
C GLY A 209 -7.52 6.91 2.89
N SER A 210 -7.86 8.19 2.80
CA SER A 210 -8.26 9.01 3.95
C SER A 210 -9.77 9.11 4.11
N ASN A 211 -10.52 9.04 3.02
CA ASN A 211 -11.99 9.15 3.01
C ASN A 211 -12.57 8.76 1.64
N SER A 212 -13.90 8.80 1.52
CA SER A 212 -14.62 8.46 0.29
C SER A 212 -14.33 9.38 -0.91
N GLY A 213 -13.68 10.51 -0.69
CA GLY A 213 -13.24 11.46 -1.73
C GLY A 213 -11.79 11.27 -2.15
N ASN A 214 -10.98 10.56 -1.35
CA ASN A 214 -9.55 10.37 -1.57
C ASN A 214 -9.20 8.92 -1.27
N SER A 215 -9.27 8.06 -2.27
CA SER A 215 -8.97 6.64 -2.12
C SER A 215 -8.54 5.99 -3.44
N ILE A 216 -7.81 4.89 -3.31
CA ILE A 216 -7.53 3.93 -4.38
C ILE A 216 -8.19 2.60 -4.01
N PHE A 217 -8.81 1.92 -4.96
CA PHE A 217 -9.59 0.74 -4.65
C PHE A 217 -9.64 -0.27 -5.81
N CYS A 218 -9.96 -1.51 -5.47
CA CYS A 218 -10.43 -2.51 -6.42
C CYS A 218 -11.77 -3.08 -5.96
N ARG A 219 -12.71 -3.19 -6.90
CA ARG A 219 -14.10 -3.58 -6.64
C ARG A 219 -14.66 -4.52 -7.70
N ILE A 220 -15.80 -5.11 -7.39
CA ILE A 220 -16.75 -5.58 -8.41
C ILE A 220 -17.59 -4.38 -8.84
N ASN A 221 -17.75 -4.15 -10.14
CA ASN A 221 -18.70 -3.17 -10.65
C ASN A 221 -20.12 -3.74 -10.66
N GLY A 222 -21.12 -2.87 -10.84
CA GLY A 222 -22.52 -3.26 -10.85
C GLY A 222 -22.92 -4.27 -11.93
N ASN A 223 -22.05 -4.52 -12.94
CA ASN A 223 -22.23 -5.52 -13.99
C ASN A 223 -21.45 -6.82 -13.73
N PHE A 224 -20.91 -6.96 -12.54
CA PHE A 224 -20.16 -8.16 -12.10
C PHE A 224 -18.80 -8.37 -12.77
N TYR A 225 -18.14 -7.30 -13.15
CA TYR A 225 -16.76 -7.30 -13.67
C TYR A 225 -15.81 -6.65 -12.67
N TYR A 226 -14.53 -6.97 -12.81
CA TYR A 226 -13.49 -6.31 -12.00
C TYR A 226 -13.36 -4.85 -12.40
N GLY A 227 -13.19 -3.98 -11.41
CA GLY A 227 -12.90 -2.58 -11.61
C GLY A 227 -11.88 -2.08 -10.61
N ALA A 228 -10.86 -1.41 -11.08
CA ALA A 228 -9.91 -0.67 -10.26
C ALA A 228 -10.07 0.83 -10.53
N GLY A 229 -9.87 1.64 -9.52
CA GLY A 229 -10.03 3.07 -9.68
C GLY A 229 -9.45 3.89 -8.54
N GLU A 230 -9.29 5.15 -8.84
CA GLU A 230 -8.87 6.18 -7.91
C GLU A 230 -9.96 7.25 -7.85
N LYS A 231 -10.16 7.80 -6.65
CA LYS A 231 -11.07 8.91 -6.44
C LYS A 231 -10.38 10.02 -5.66
N TYR A 232 -10.57 11.24 -6.11
CA TYR A 232 -10.02 12.43 -5.48
C TYR A 232 -11.10 13.47 -5.21
N ALA A 233 -10.85 14.35 -4.24
CA ALA A 233 -11.81 15.36 -3.80
C ALA A 233 -12.20 16.29 -4.96
N GLY A 234 -13.52 16.43 -5.20
CA GLY A 234 -14.09 17.31 -6.24
C GLY A 234 -13.97 16.77 -7.66
N GLY A 235 -13.42 15.56 -7.85
CA GLY A 235 -13.19 14.98 -9.16
C GLY A 235 -14.08 13.79 -9.50
N SER A 236 -14.01 13.39 -10.76
CA SER A 236 -14.56 12.14 -11.25
C SER A 236 -13.69 10.97 -10.80
N THR A 237 -14.29 9.81 -10.59
CA THR A 237 -13.54 8.59 -10.39
C THR A 237 -12.85 8.18 -11.69
N LEU A 238 -11.54 8.00 -11.65
CA LEU A 238 -10.78 7.40 -12.74
C LEU A 238 -10.89 5.89 -12.61
N MET A 239 -11.48 5.22 -13.60
CA MET A 239 -11.80 3.79 -13.52
C MET A 239 -11.20 3.03 -14.70
N VAL A 240 -10.68 1.87 -14.38
CA VAL A 240 -10.34 0.83 -15.35
C VAL A 240 -11.22 -0.38 -15.05
N GLU A 241 -12.03 -0.81 -15.99
CA GLU A 241 -13.00 -1.88 -15.81
C GLU A 241 -12.83 -2.97 -16.86
N ALA A 242 -12.86 -4.23 -16.41
CA ALA A 242 -12.97 -5.38 -17.30
C ALA A 242 -14.39 -5.43 -17.88
N THR A 243 -14.50 -5.72 -19.17
CA THR A 243 -15.80 -5.77 -19.88
C THR A 243 -16.23 -7.20 -20.21
N ALA A 244 -15.37 -8.19 -20.03
CA ALA A 244 -15.58 -9.55 -20.55
C ALA A 244 -15.49 -10.68 -19.52
N ASN A 245 -14.93 -10.46 -18.32
CA ASN A 245 -14.67 -11.52 -17.36
C ASN A 245 -15.56 -11.37 -16.13
N ALA A 246 -16.67 -12.10 -16.13
CA ALA A 246 -17.57 -12.15 -14.97
C ALA A 246 -16.89 -12.88 -13.79
N ILE A 247 -17.13 -12.37 -12.59
CA ILE A 247 -16.64 -12.96 -11.34
C ILE A 247 -17.45 -14.22 -11.04
N ALA A 248 -16.77 -15.34 -10.82
CA ALA A 248 -17.38 -16.55 -10.32
C ALA A 248 -17.51 -16.48 -8.80
N LEU A 249 -18.71 -16.72 -8.28
CA LEU A 249 -18.95 -16.87 -6.84
C LEU A 249 -18.48 -18.23 -6.34
N ASN A 250 -18.08 -18.26 -5.07
CA ASN A 250 -17.60 -19.47 -4.38
C ASN A 250 -16.40 -20.14 -5.08
N THR A 251 -15.61 -19.33 -5.78
CA THR A 251 -14.37 -19.75 -6.44
C THR A 251 -13.30 -18.75 -6.08
N THR A 252 -12.16 -19.23 -5.61
CA THR A 252 -11.02 -18.37 -5.34
C THR A 252 -10.44 -17.86 -6.65
N THR A 253 -10.21 -16.57 -6.72
CA THR A 253 -9.57 -15.89 -7.85
C THR A 253 -8.46 -15.01 -7.33
N THR A 254 -7.28 -15.14 -7.91
CA THR A 254 -6.16 -14.22 -7.67
C THR A 254 -6.36 -12.95 -8.49
N ILE A 255 -6.53 -11.84 -7.81
CA ILE A 255 -6.70 -10.51 -8.42
C ILE A 255 -5.43 -9.73 -8.20
N VAL A 256 -4.89 -9.15 -9.27
CA VAL A 256 -3.74 -8.25 -9.20
C VAL A 256 -4.11 -6.94 -9.88
N VAL A 257 -3.78 -5.84 -9.24
CA VAL A 257 -3.89 -4.50 -9.81
C VAL A 257 -2.54 -3.83 -9.74
N THR A 258 -2.01 -3.44 -10.89
CA THR A 258 -0.79 -2.64 -10.98
C THR A 258 -1.13 -1.23 -11.46
N PHE A 259 -0.48 -0.23 -10.87
CA PHE A 259 -0.47 1.14 -11.37
C PHE A 259 0.97 1.60 -11.55
N ASP A 260 1.27 2.08 -12.74
CA ASP A 260 2.59 2.62 -13.12
C ASP A 260 2.48 4.13 -13.36
N ALA A 261 3.12 4.91 -12.50
CA ALA A 261 3.14 6.37 -12.58
C ALA A 261 3.93 6.88 -13.79
N ALA A 262 4.93 6.13 -14.28
CA ALA A 262 5.73 6.52 -15.44
C ALA A 262 4.88 6.55 -16.73
N THR A 263 3.94 5.62 -16.85
CA THR A 263 3.08 5.47 -18.04
C THR A 263 1.64 5.87 -17.80
N HIS A 264 1.29 6.24 -16.55
CA HIS A 264 -0.08 6.51 -16.11
C HIS A 264 -1.04 5.38 -16.45
N THR A 265 -0.59 4.13 -16.24
CA THR A 265 -1.31 2.93 -16.67
C THR A 265 -1.70 2.08 -15.48
N THR A 266 -2.98 1.77 -15.37
CA THR A 266 -3.51 0.74 -14.46
C THR A 266 -3.83 -0.52 -15.25
N THR A 267 -3.38 -1.68 -14.74
CA THR A 267 -3.68 -2.99 -15.32
C THR A 267 -4.29 -3.90 -14.26
N ILE A 268 -5.34 -4.62 -14.63
CA ILE A 268 -6.00 -5.64 -13.79
C ILE A 268 -5.74 -7.01 -14.37
N TYR A 269 -5.30 -7.92 -13.51
CA TYR A 269 -5.16 -9.34 -13.82
C TYR A 269 -6.11 -10.15 -12.95
N ALA A 270 -6.64 -11.24 -13.50
CA ALA A 270 -7.40 -12.27 -12.81
C ALA A 270 -6.82 -13.63 -13.17
N ASP A 271 -6.40 -14.42 -12.17
CA ASP A 271 -5.75 -15.73 -12.35
C ASP A 271 -4.59 -15.66 -13.37
N GLY A 272 -3.72 -14.68 -13.22
CA GLY A 272 -2.56 -14.45 -14.08
C GLY A 272 -2.86 -13.90 -15.47
N LYS A 273 -4.12 -13.69 -15.84
CA LYS A 273 -4.52 -13.17 -17.16
C LYS A 273 -4.87 -11.69 -17.06
N LYS A 274 -4.32 -10.87 -17.93
CA LYS A 274 -4.73 -9.48 -18.07
C LYS A 274 -6.20 -9.42 -18.53
N VAL A 275 -7.05 -8.80 -17.71
CA VAL A 275 -8.50 -8.67 -17.97
C VAL A 275 -8.91 -7.24 -18.31
N ALA A 276 -8.15 -6.24 -17.86
CA ALA A 276 -8.37 -4.85 -18.21
C ALA A 276 -7.07 -4.05 -18.15
N GLN A 277 -7.02 -2.96 -18.91
CA GLN A 277 -5.94 -1.98 -18.86
C GLN A 277 -6.50 -0.62 -19.26
N GLY A 278 -6.12 0.41 -18.53
CA GLY A 278 -6.44 1.80 -18.83
C GLY A 278 -5.21 2.67 -18.72
N THR A 279 -5.13 3.67 -19.59
CA THR A 279 -4.06 4.68 -19.61
C THR A 279 -4.63 6.04 -19.22
N LYS A 280 -3.75 7.03 -18.96
CA LYS A 280 -4.13 8.40 -18.53
C LYS A 280 -4.72 8.46 -17.12
N ILE A 281 -4.39 7.49 -16.28
CA ILE A 281 -4.69 7.55 -14.87
C ILE A 281 -3.67 8.51 -14.23
N THR A 282 -4.12 9.69 -13.85
CA THR A 282 -3.24 10.78 -13.38
C THR A 282 -3.24 10.95 -11.87
N TYR A 283 -4.03 10.16 -11.16
CA TYR A 283 -4.11 10.20 -9.71
C TYR A 283 -3.21 9.13 -9.11
N GLU A 284 -2.18 9.57 -8.39
CA GLU A 284 -1.20 8.70 -7.75
C GLU A 284 -1.60 8.37 -6.31
N PRO A 285 -1.23 7.20 -5.75
CA PRO A 285 -1.62 6.77 -4.40
C PRO A 285 -1.36 7.78 -3.29
N TRP A 286 -0.21 8.47 -3.30
CA TRP A 286 0.11 9.47 -2.28
C TRP A 286 -0.90 10.62 -2.21
N GLN A 287 -1.64 10.90 -3.27
CA GLN A 287 -2.67 11.94 -3.31
C GLN A 287 -3.92 11.53 -2.53
N ALA A 288 -4.14 10.21 -2.32
CA ALA A 288 -5.20 9.71 -1.46
C ALA A 288 -4.92 9.93 0.04
N ALA A 289 -3.67 10.26 0.37
CA ALA A 289 -3.21 10.55 1.72
C ALA A 289 -2.32 11.80 1.73
N PRO A 290 -2.85 13.00 1.40
CA PRO A 290 -2.05 14.20 1.16
C PRO A 290 -1.21 14.65 2.36
N ALA A 291 -1.58 14.24 3.57
CA ALA A 291 -0.81 14.51 4.79
C ALA A 291 -0.13 13.24 5.36
N GLY A 292 -0.12 12.12 4.60
CA GLY A 292 0.29 10.82 5.11
C GLY A 292 -0.74 10.21 6.08
N GLU A 293 -1.99 10.65 6.00
CA GLU A 293 -3.08 10.28 6.90
C GLU A 293 -4.09 9.35 6.20
N ASP A 294 -3.60 8.33 5.50
CA ASP A 294 -4.43 7.23 5.00
C ASP A 294 -4.86 6.32 6.15
N SER A 295 -5.76 6.83 6.99
CA SER A 295 -6.20 6.13 8.19
C SER A 295 -7.29 5.08 7.92
N ARG A 296 -7.74 4.95 6.68
CA ARG A 296 -8.83 4.05 6.25
C ARG A 296 -8.35 3.08 5.18
N ASN A 297 -7.31 2.32 5.49
CA ASN A 297 -6.78 1.29 4.59
C ASN A 297 -7.55 -0.02 4.79
N TYR A 298 -8.71 -0.11 4.12
CA TYR A 298 -9.66 -1.21 4.31
C TYR A 298 -9.38 -2.39 3.36
N ILE A 299 -9.45 -3.60 3.91
CA ILE A 299 -9.47 -4.85 3.17
C ILE A 299 -10.86 -5.47 3.37
N GLY A 300 -11.58 -5.67 2.28
CA GLY A 300 -12.94 -6.20 2.30
C GLY A 300 -14.04 -5.17 2.63
N ARG A 301 -13.70 -3.90 2.78
CA ARG A 301 -14.64 -2.83 3.12
C ARG A 301 -14.50 -1.62 2.20
N THR A 302 -15.60 -0.87 2.01
CA THR A 302 -15.65 0.36 1.23
C THR A 302 -15.44 1.62 2.09
N GLN A 303 -14.83 2.69 1.51
CA GLN A 303 -14.78 4.03 2.11
C GLN A 303 -16.16 4.73 2.20
N TRP A 304 -17.14 4.23 1.47
CA TRP A 304 -18.49 4.81 1.36
C TRP A 304 -19.45 4.30 2.42
N TRP A 305 -18.95 3.69 3.49
CA TRP A 305 -19.76 3.08 4.53
C TRP A 305 -20.63 4.08 5.32
N ASP A 306 -20.22 5.34 5.35
CA ASP A 306 -20.91 6.44 6.06
C ASP A 306 -22.00 7.13 5.20
N ASN A 307 -22.04 6.88 3.89
CA ASN A 307 -22.93 7.57 2.94
C ASN A 307 -24.12 6.75 2.43
N ASN A 308 -24.41 5.62 3.07
CA ASN A 308 -25.62 4.82 2.84
C ASN A 308 -25.73 4.01 1.54
N SER A 309 -26.07 2.76 1.69
CA SER A 309 -26.83 1.84 0.85
C SER A 309 -26.25 1.34 -0.48
N ASP A 310 -25.36 2.02 -1.18
CA ASP A 310 -25.04 1.63 -2.55
C ASP A 310 -23.71 0.88 -2.74
N ASN A 311 -22.83 0.95 -1.78
CA ASN A 311 -21.52 0.30 -1.82
C ASN A 311 -21.39 -0.68 -0.66
N GLY A 312 -21.65 -1.95 -0.92
CA GLY A 312 -21.55 -2.99 0.10
C GLY A 312 -20.11 -3.38 0.42
N ASP A 313 -19.91 -3.87 1.63
CA ASP A 313 -18.67 -4.56 1.99
C ASP A 313 -18.61 -5.91 1.27
N ALA A 314 -17.40 -6.46 1.08
CA ALA A 314 -17.24 -7.78 0.48
C ALA A 314 -17.77 -8.88 1.41
N CYS A 315 -18.32 -9.93 0.82
CA CYS A 315 -18.83 -11.11 1.51
C CYS A 315 -18.04 -12.33 1.03
N GLY A 316 -17.44 -13.08 1.94
CA GLY A 316 -16.65 -14.24 1.61
C GLY A 316 -15.29 -14.21 2.32
N THR A 317 -14.26 -14.67 1.66
CA THR A 317 -12.90 -14.74 2.21
C THR A 317 -11.91 -13.98 1.36
N ILE A 318 -10.88 -13.46 2.03
CA ILE A 318 -9.70 -12.84 1.42
C ILE A 318 -8.46 -13.55 1.97
N ASP A 319 -7.50 -13.78 1.10
CA ASP A 319 -6.26 -14.45 1.41
C ASP A 319 -5.09 -13.86 0.62
N ASN A 320 -3.86 -14.19 1.01
CA ASN A 320 -2.63 -13.85 0.27
C ASN A 320 -2.54 -12.37 -0.13
N PHE A 321 -2.89 -11.47 0.79
CA PHE A 321 -2.89 -10.04 0.50
C PHE A 321 -1.46 -9.47 0.48
N ARG A 322 -1.08 -8.82 -0.60
CA ARG A 322 0.22 -8.16 -0.76
C ARG A 322 0.08 -6.77 -1.35
N LEU A 323 0.90 -5.84 -0.85
CA LEU A 323 1.05 -4.49 -1.37
C LEU A 323 2.53 -4.22 -1.65
N TYR A 324 2.83 -3.83 -2.88
CA TYR A 324 4.15 -3.35 -3.31
C TYR A 324 4.05 -1.86 -3.67
N ASN A 325 5.09 -1.09 -3.41
CA ASN A 325 5.19 0.32 -3.79
C ASN A 325 5.84 0.54 -5.17
N ILE A 326 5.77 -0.46 -6.03
CA ILE A 326 6.14 -0.42 -7.45
C ILE A 326 5.07 -1.11 -8.30
N ALA A 327 5.00 -0.76 -9.57
CA ALA A 327 4.27 -1.55 -10.56
C ALA A 327 5.09 -2.77 -10.93
N LEU A 328 4.62 -3.97 -10.58
CA LEU A 328 5.24 -5.22 -11.00
C LEU A 328 4.93 -5.51 -12.47
N THR A 329 5.93 -6.07 -13.18
CA THR A 329 5.77 -6.51 -14.56
C THR A 329 5.03 -7.86 -14.61
N ALA A 330 4.57 -8.24 -15.80
CA ALA A 330 3.92 -9.54 -15.99
C ALA A 330 4.87 -10.71 -15.70
N GLU A 331 6.15 -10.55 -16.00
CA GLU A 331 7.21 -11.53 -15.72
C GLU A 331 7.39 -11.69 -14.21
N GLU A 332 7.54 -10.59 -13.46
CA GLU A 332 7.67 -10.61 -12.00
C GLU A 332 6.42 -11.21 -11.31
N LEU A 333 5.24 -10.90 -11.83
CA LEU A 333 3.99 -11.52 -11.33
C LEU A 333 3.97 -13.03 -11.57
N SER A 334 4.48 -13.49 -12.72
CA SER A 334 4.58 -14.91 -13.03
C SER A 334 5.59 -15.64 -12.13
N GLU A 335 6.71 -15.00 -11.79
CA GLU A 335 7.69 -15.54 -10.86
C GLU A 335 7.10 -15.69 -9.45
N ILE A 336 6.43 -14.65 -8.94
CA ILE A 336 5.75 -14.71 -7.63
C ILE A 336 4.70 -15.84 -7.61
N ALA A 337 3.90 -15.99 -8.68
CA ALA A 337 2.91 -17.05 -8.77
C ALA A 337 3.54 -18.45 -8.83
N SER A 338 4.67 -18.61 -9.51
CA SER A 338 5.40 -19.86 -9.57
C SER A 338 6.04 -20.23 -8.22
N ASP A 339 6.54 -19.26 -7.48
CA ASP A 339 7.09 -19.48 -6.13
C ASP A 339 6.00 -19.92 -5.15
N ILE A 340 4.81 -19.31 -5.21
CA ILE A 340 3.65 -19.75 -4.42
C ILE A 340 3.27 -21.19 -4.79
N ASN A 341 3.17 -21.51 -6.07
CA ASN A 341 2.85 -22.86 -6.53
C ASN A 341 3.96 -23.88 -6.16
N ASN A 342 5.22 -23.47 -6.22
CA ASN A 342 6.35 -24.30 -5.80
C ASN A 342 6.35 -24.53 -4.28
N MET A 343 5.98 -23.57 -3.46
CA MET A 343 5.77 -23.78 -2.03
C MET A 343 4.61 -24.76 -1.78
N VAL A 344 3.51 -24.64 -2.51
CA VAL A 344 2.38 -25.58 -2.41
C VAL A 344 2.74 -26.96 -2.92
N THR A 345 3.58 -27.07 -3.96
CA THR A 345 4.01 -28.38 -4.50
C THR A 345 5.19 -28.99 -3.72
N THR A 346 5.97 -28.19 -3.01
CA THR A 346 7.03 -28.65 -2.09
C THR A 346 6.51 -28.98 -0.69
N ILE A 347 5.25 -28.68 -0.37
CA ILE A 347 4.51 -29.41 0.65
C ILE A 347 4.18 -30.77 0.03
N THR A 348 5.21 -31.58 -0.20
CA THR A 348 5.07 -33.03 -0.17
C THR A 348 4.23 -33.38 1.05
N PRO A 349 3.28 -34.32 0.97
CA PRO A 349 2.49 -34.76 2.12
C PRO A 349 3.51 -35.05 3.23
N ALA A 350 3.40 -34.29 4.30
CA ALA A 350 4.40 -34.10 5.35
C ALA A 350 5.25 -35.34 5.48
N ASP A 351 6.53 -35.19 5.16
CA ASP A 351 7.54 -36.16 5.53
C ASP A 351 7.34 -36.30 7.04
N THR A 352 6.56 -37.29 7.44
CA THR A 352 6.06 -37.47 8.81
C THR A 352 7.28 -37.55 9.70
N LYS A 353 7.74 -36.38 10.19
CA LYS A 353 8.96 -36.27 10.99
C LYS A 353 8.65 -36.85 12.36
N ILE A 354 9.20 -38.03 12.58
CA ILE A 354 9.05 -38.74 13.85
C ILE A 354 10.30 -38.52 14.67
N TYR A 355 10.12 -38.11 15.89
CA TYR A 355 11.22 -37.87 16.83
C TYR A 355 11.04 -38.66 18.14
N SER A 356 12.13 -39.10 18.74
CA SER A 356 12.13 -39.55 20.12
C SER A 356 11.84 -38.38 21.05
N LEU A 357 11.53 -38.64 22.31
CA LEU A 357 11.37 -37.60 23.33
C LEU A 357 12.64 -36.77 23.58
N THR A 358 13.79 -37.32 23.18
CA THR A 358 15.08 -36.64 23.30
C THR A 358 15.44 -35.82 22.06
N GLY A 359 14.48 -35.68 21.10
CA GLY A 359 14.64 -34.87 19.88
C GLY A 359 15.42 -35.57 18.74
N VAL A 360 15.74 -36.84 18.88
CA VAL A 360 16.41 -37.61 17.81
C VAL A 360 15.38 -38.00 16.76
N ARG A 361 15.64 -37.71 15.47
CA ARG A 361 14.78 -38.10 14.34
C ARG A 361 14.79 -39.63 14.19
N LEU A 362 13.60 -40.20 14.10
CA LEU A 362 13.40 -41.63 13.89
C LEU A 362 13.05 -41.90 12.42
N ASN A 363 13.56 -43.00 11.87
CA ASN A 363 13.31 -43.37 10.47
C ASN A 363 11.94 -44.08 10.26
N SER A 364 11.29 -44.52 11.36
CA SER A 364 9.96 -45.11 11.36
C SER A 364 9.30 -44.97 12.72
N GLU A 365 7.98 -45.18 12.76
CA GLU A 365 7.24 -45.20 14.03
C GLU A 365 7.68 -46.33 14.93
N PRO A 366 8.00 -46.07 16.21
CA PRO A 366 8.23 -47.14 17.18
C PRO A 366 7.00 -48.05 17.33
N ASN A 367 7.24 -49.33 17.46
CA ASN A 367 6.14 -50.31 17.69
C ASN A 367 5.51 -50.18 19.08
N LYS A 368 6.23 -49.62 20.04
CA LYS A 368 5.76 -49.31 21.39
C LYS A 368 6.52 -48.10 21.96
N GLY A 369 5.84 -47.34 22.81
CA GLY A 369 6.45 -46.26 23.57
C GLY A 369 5.94 -44.88 23.17
N LEU A 370 6.65 -43.83 23.61
CA LEU A 370 6.29 -42.45 23.45
C LEU A 370 7.20 -41.77 22.43
N TYR A 371 6.62 -41.12 21.45
CA TYR A 371 7.34 -40.38 20.42
C TYR A 371 6.56 -39.15 19.97
N ILE A 372 7.21 -38.26 19.23
CA ILE A 372 6.60 -37.06 18.65
C ILE A 372 6.44 -37.29 17.14
N LYS A 373 5.23 -37.14 16.61
CA LYS A 373 4.89 -37.20 15.19
C LYS A 373 4.11 -35.97 14.85
N ASP A 374 4.56 -35.21 13.83
CA ASP A 374 3.94 -33.97 13.38
C ASP A 374 3.66 -32.98 14.52
N GLY A 375 4.67 -32.79 15.40
CA GLY A 375 4.57 -31.93 16.57
C GLY A 375 3.68 -32.45 17.72
N LYS A 376 3.01 -33.60 17.55
CA LYS A 376 2.12 -34.20 18.56
C LYS A 376 2.78 -35.36 19.26
N LYS A 377 2.53 -35.46 20.56
CA LYS A 377 2.98 -36.56 21.40
C LYS A 377 2.09 -37.79 21.15
N ILE A 378 2.67 -38.87 20.68
CA ILE A 378 1.97 -40.14 20.38
C ILE A 378 2.45 -41.21 21.38
N ILE A 379 1.51 -41.99 21.91
CA ILE A 379 1.75 -43.15 22.74
C ILE A 379 1.26 -44.37 21.95
N LYS A 380 2.11 -45.39 21.80
CA LYS A 380 1.76 -46.68 21.22
C LYS A 380 1.95 -47.79 22.20
#